data_4ca425aff71d5dd0fc75a062ee745b55
#
_entry.id   4ca425aff71d5dd0fc75a062ee745b55
#
_cell.length_a   1.000
_cell.length_b   1.000
_cell.length_c   1.000
_cell.angle_alpha   90.00
_cell.angle_beta   90.00
_cell.angle_gamma   90.00
#
_symmetry.space_group_name_H-M   'P 1'
#
loop_
_entity.id
_entity.type
_entity.pdbx_description
1 polymer ?
#
loop_
_entity_poly.entity_id
_entity_poly.type
_entity_poly.pdbx_seq_one_letter_code
_entity_poly.pdbx_strand_id
1 'polypeptide(L)'
;MKEVREAGIYEVMADEACFNLDDARRLIDLQACDWINIKLLKSGGLSEARRIANLCKDSGMKVSVGSMLESPHGVIASMKLAHEIAPHLVHDLDAGWWYPSTLLTYVDGKVSTP
;
A
#
# COMPACT_ATOMS: atom_id res chain seq x y z
N MET A 1 17.97 -0.33 -1.70
CA MET A 1 16.87 -0.85 -2.51
C MET A 1 17.27 -1.04 -3.96
N LYS A 2 17.78 -0.02 -4.66
CA LYS A 2 18.13 -0.09 -6.09
C LYS A 2 19.05 -1.27 -6.42
N GLU A 3 20.16 -1.44 -5.71
CA GLU A 3 21.10 -2.56 -5.91
C GLU A 3 20.42 -3.93 -5.76
N VAL A 4 19.49 -4.07 -4.79
CA VAL A 4 18.75 -5.32 -4.58
C VAL A 4 17.79 -5.56 -5.74
N ARG A 5 17.12 -4.52 -6.22
CA ARG A 5 16.24 -4.59 -7.40
C ARG A 5 17.03 -4.96 -8.66
N GLU A 6 18.19 -4.33 -8.87
CA GLU A 6 19.07 -4.59 -10.02
C GLU A 6 19.64 -6.02 -10.03
N ALA A 7 19.77 -6.66 -8.88
CA ALA A 7 20.15 -8.06 -8.78
C ALA A 7 19.09 -9.01 -9.40
N GLY A 8 17.84 -8.58 -9.54
CA GLY A 8 16.81 -9.28 -10.30
C GLY A 8 16.33 -10.62 -9.73
N ILE A 9 16.63 -10.90 -8.45
CA ILE A 9 16.26 -12.18 -7.81
C ILE A 9 14.81 -12.13 -7.31
N TYR A 10 14.43 -10.99 -6.73
CA TYR A 10 13.08 -10.74 -6.18
C TYR A 10 12.61 -9.33 -6.51
N GLU A 11 11.29 -9.17 -6.60
CA GLU A 11 10.71 -7.83 -6.65
C GLU A 11 10.90 -7.10 -5.31
N VAL A 12 11.20 -5.82 -5.37
CA VAL A 12 11.46 -4.97 -4.20
C VAL A 12 10.29 -4.03 -3.98
N MET A 13 9.75 -4.04 -2.76
CA MET A 13 8.68 -3.13 -2.35
C MET A 13 9.24 -2.04 -1.43
N ALA A 14 8.96 -0.79 -1.74
CA ALA A 14 9.20 0.35 -0.87
C ALA A 14 8.02 0.53 0.09
N ASP A 15 8.27 0.52 1.38
CA ASP A 15 7.30 0.80 2.43
C ASP A 15 7.62 2.14 3.12
N GLU A 16 8.42 2.16 4.18
CA GLU A 16 8.76 3.38 4.92
C GLU A 16 9.63 4.36 4.12
N ALA A 17 10.05 3.99 2.94
CA ALA A 17 10.74 4.90 2.02
C ALA A 17 9.79 5.83 1.23
N CYS A 18 8.46 5.65 1.37
CA CYS A 18 7.44 6.44 0.67
C CYS A 18 6.37 6.94 1.64
N PHE A 19 6.37 8.23 1.93
CA PHE A 19 5.36 8.90 2.76
C PHE A 19 4.45 9.82 1.94
N ASN A 20 4.92 10.36 0.83
CA ASN A 20 4.22 11.38 0.07
C ASN A 20 4.52 11.26 -1.44
N LEU A 21 3.94 12.14 -2.22
CA LEU A 21 4.08 12.12 -3.68
C LEU A 21 5.53 12.39 -4.14
N ASP A 22 6.29 13.21 -3.41
CA ASP A 22 7.67 13.52 -3.77
C ASP A 22 8.60 12.34 -3.51
N ASP A 23 8.36 11.58 -2.44
CA ASP A 23 9.06 10.31 -2.19
C ASP A 23 8.76 9.29 -3.30
N ALA A 24 7.49 9.19 -3.73
CA ALA A 24 7.10 8.31 -4.83
C ALA A 24 7.81 8.70 -6.13
N ARG A 25 7.85 9.99 -6.48
CA ARG A 25 8.61 10.48 -7.67
C ARG A 25 10.07 10.08 -7.59
N ARG A 26 10.70 10.34 -6.44
CA ARG A 26 12.11 10.01 -6.23
C ARG A 26 12.39 8.51 -6.40
N LEU A 27 11.52 7.64 -5.87
CA LEU A 27 11.65 6.20 -6.00
C LEU A 27 11.51 5.75 -7.46
N ILE A 28 10.61 6.35 -8.22
CA ILE A 28 10.41 6.10 -9.64
C ILE A 28 11.63 6.57 -10.45
N ASP A 29 12.07 7.80 -10.26
CA ASP A 29 13.21 8.39 -10.97
C ASP A 29 14.50 7.60 -10.76
N LEU A 30 14.70 7.11 -9.54
CA LEU A 30 15.85 6.27 -9.17
C LEU A 30 15.70 4.81 -9.61
N GLN A 31 14.53 4.41 -10.08
CA GLN A 31 14.19 3.01 -10.34
C GLN A 31 14.54 2.10 -9.14
N ALA A 32 14.19 2.56 -7.93
CA ALA A 32 14.69 1.98 -6.69
C ALA A 32 13.92 0.75 -6.22
N CYS A 33 12.67 0.57 -6.69
CA CYS A 33 11.78 -0.53 -6.31
C CYS A 33 10.83 -0.91 -7.46
N ASP A 34 10.12 -2.01 -7.31
CA ASP A 34 9.10 -2.49 -8.25
C ASP A 34 7.69 -2.18 -7.76
N TRP A 35 7.54 -2.00 -6.44
CA TRP A 35 6.29 -1.74 -5.75
C TRP A 35 6.42 -0.58 -4.77
N ILE A 36 5.31 0.12 -4.54
CA ILE A 36 5.13 1.02 -3.39
C ILE A 36 3.98 0.50 -2.54
N ASN A 37 4.22 0.34 -1.22
CA ASN A 37 3.18 0.05 -0.23
C ASN A 37 2.60 1.36 0.29
N ILE A 38 1.39 1.70 -0.18
CA ILE A 38 0.67 2.91 0.20
C ILE A 38 -0.06 2.66 1.51
N LYS A 39 0.20 3.49 2.52
CA LYS A 39 -0.50 3.43 3.82
C LYS A 39 -1.13 4.79 4.11
N LEU A 40 -2.43 4.83 4.40
CA LEU A 40 -3.18 6.08 4.58
C LEU A 40 -2.59 6.98 5.65
N LEU A 41 -2.10 6.41 6.76
CA LEU A 41 -1.47 7.18 7.82
C LEU A 41 -0.12 7.80 7.41
N LYS A 42 0.64 7.14 6.54
CA LYS A 42 1.86 7.72 5.97
C LYS A 42 1.54 8.83 4.99
N SER A 43 0.58 8.59 4.09
CA SER A 43 0.23 9.52 3.01
C SER A 43 -0.57 10.74 3.48
N GLY A 44 -1.08 10.73 4.71
CA GLY A 44 -1.96 11.80 5.17
C GLY A 44 -3.40 11.72 4.65
N GLY A 45 -3.83 10.56 4.15
CA GLY A 45 -5.21 10.26 3.78
C GLY A 45 -5.41 9.88 2.30
N LEU A 46 -6.68 9.70 1.95
CA LEU A 46 -7.10 9.13 0.66
C LEU A 46 -6.69 9.95 -0.57
N SER A 47 -6.73 11.28 -0.47
CA SER A 47 -6.41 12.14 -1.61
C SER A 47 -4.97 11.99 -2.05
N GLU A 48 -4.03 12.03 -1.12
CA GLU A 48 -2.61 11.87 -1.43
C GLU A 48 -2.29 10.43 -1.83
N ALA A 49 -2.89 9.45 -1.17
CA ALA A 49 -2.75 8.05 -1.52
C ALA A 49 -3.16 7.78 -2.99
N ARG A 50 -4.28 8.37 -3.46
CA ARG A 50 -4.69 8.27 -4.87
C ARG A 50 -3.72 8.95 -5.83
N ARG A 51 -3.15 10.10 -5.44
CA ARG A 51 -2.13 10.80 -6.25
C ARG A 51 -0.88 9.94 -6.43
N ILE A 52 -0.42 9.30 -5.35
CA ILE A 52 0.69 8.35 -5.38
C ILE A 52 0.36 7.17 -6.30
N ALA A 53 -0.83 6.56 -6.13
CA ALA A 53 -1.25 5.42 -6.94
C ALA A 53 -1.31 5.75 -8.43
N ASN A 54 -1.86 6.93 -8.78
CA ASN A 54 -1.92 7.39 -10.17
C ASN A 54 -0.51 7.59 -10.76
N LEU A 55 0.39 8.22 -10.01
CA LEU A 55 1.78 8.41 -10.43
C LEU A 55 2.48 7.06 -10.68
N CYS A 56 2.28 6.08 -9.78
CA CYS A 56 2.81 4.73 -9.94
C CYS A 56 2.25 4.06 -11.20
N LYS A 57 0.94 4.13 -11.42
CA LYS A 57 0.28 3.59 -12.60
C LYS A 57 0.85 4.19 -13.91
N ASP A 58 1.00 5.51 -13.95
CA ASP A 58 1.52 6.21 -15.12
C ASP A 58 2.98 5.85 -15.43
N SER A 59 3.75 5.46 -14.41
CA SER A 59 5.15 5.03 -14.54
C SER A 59 5.33 3.51 -14.69
N GLY A 60 4.24 2.73 -14.68
CA GLY A 60 4.29 1.26 -14.74
C GLY A 60 4.75 0.58 -13.44
N MET A 61 4.82 1.32 -12.33
CA MET A 61 5.14 0.79 -11.02
C MET A 61 3.91 0.15 -10.36
N LYS A 62 4.09 -0.99 -9.72
CA LYS A 62 3.03 -1.68 -9.00
C LYS A 62 2.76 -1.00 -7.65
N VAL A 63 1.53 -1.16 -7.15
CA VAL A 63 1.14 -0.66 -5.83
C VAL A 63 0.53 -1.76 -4.99
N SER A 64 0.80 -1.69 -3.69
CA SER A 64 0.04 -2.38 -2.65
C SER A 64 -0.54 -1.33 -1.72
N VAL A 65 -1.61 -1.66 -1.02
CA VAL A 65 -2.14 -0.85 0.07
C VAL A 65 -1.87 -1.60 1.37
N GLY A 66 -1.20 -0.93 2.29
CA GLY A 66 -0.93 -1.46 3.62
C GLY A 66 -1.69 -0.71 4.70
N SER A 67 -1.68 -1.30 5.90
CA SER A 67 -2.12 -0.65 7.13
C SER A 67 -0.94 -0.40 8.06
N MET A 68 -1.02 0.69 8.82
CA MET A 68 -0.27 0.85 10.06
C MET A 68 -1.09 0.21 11.19
N LEU A 69 -0.61 0.28 12.42
CA LEU A 69 -1.43 -0.06 13.58
C LEU A 69 -2.54 0.99 13.72
N GLU A 70 -3.68 0.73 13.10
CA GLU A 70 -4.77 1.69 12.95
C GLU A 70 -6.14 1.07 13.29
N SER A 71 -7.12 1.94 13.49
CA SER A 71 -8.48 1.52 13.86
C SER A 71 -9.14 0.69 12.74
N PRO A 72 -10.17 -0.13 13.06
CA PRO A 72 -10.94 -0.85 12.06
C PRO A 72 -11.52 0.03 10.95
N HIS A 73 -11.90 1.27 11.28
CA HIS A 73 -12.36 2.24 10.28
C HIS A 73 -11.26 2.67 9.31
N GLY A 74 -10.02 2.82 9.80
CA GLY A 74 -8.85 3.08 8.96
C GLY A 74 -8.58 1.91 8.02
N VAL A 75 -8.63 0.67 8.52
CA VAL A 75 -8.49 -0.53 7.69
C VAL A 75 -9.58 -0.60 6.62
N ILE A 76 -10.85 -0.30 6.97
CA ILE A 76 -11.96 -0.26 6.00
C ILE A 76 -11.71 0.80 4.91
N ALA A 77 -11.17 1.96 5.27
CA ALA A 77 -10.82 2.98 4.28
C ALA A 77 -9.70 2.50 3.35
N SER A 78 -8.69 1.83 3.91
CA SER A 78 -7.59 1.21 3.15
C SER A 78 -8.08 0.07 2.25
N MET A 79 -9.02 -0.77 2.70
CA MET A 79 -9.68 -1.80 1.87
C MET A 79 -10.38 -1.20 0.64
N LYS A 80 -11.14 -0.11 0.84
CA LYS A 80 -11.83 0.59 -0.25
C LYS A 80 -10.84 1.15 -1.26
N LEU A 81 -9.76 1.75 -0.79
CA LEU A 81 -8.69 2.25 -1.64
C LEU A 81 -8.03 1.10 -2.41
N ALA A 82 -7.69 -0.01 -1.76
CA ALA A 82 -7.10 -1.18 -2.38
C ALA A 82 -7.98 -1.73 -3.52
N HIS A 83 -9.28 -1.84 -3.27
CA HIS A 83 -10.25 -2.26 -4.29
C HIS A 83 -10.34 -1.28 -5.46
N GLU A 84 -10.23 0.03 -5.20
CA GLU A 84 -10.29 1.07 -6.22
C GLU A 84 -9.06 1.06 -7.15
N ILE A 85 -7.85 0.96 -6.56
CA ILE A 85 -6.61 1.20 -7.30
C ILE A 85 -5.92 -0.06 -7.83
N ALA A 86 -6.10 -1.19 -7.16
CA ALA A 86 -5.38 -2.43 -7.50
C ALA A 86 -6.14 -3.70 -7.05
N PRO A 87 -7.41 -3.93 -7.51
CA PRO A 87 -8.29 -4.99 -6.98
C PRO A 87 -7.78 -6.42 -7.17
N HIS A 88 -6.77 -6.62 -8.02
CA HIS A 88 -6.23 -7.95 -8.33
C HIS A 88 -4.86 -8.21 -7.69
N LEU A 89 -4.36 -7.27 -6.91
CA LEU A 89 -3.06 -7.38 -6.25
C LEU A 89 -3.22 -7.80 -4.78
N VAL A 90 -2.12 -8.24 -4.18
CA VAL A 90 -2.06 -8.56 -2.75
C VAL A 90 -1.86 -7.27 -1.95
N HIS A 91 -2.56 -7.15 -0.83
CA HIS A 91 -2.55 -6.00 0.05
C HIS A 91 -2.19 -6.42 1.48
N ASP A 92 -1.58 -5.51 2.24
CA ASP A 92 -1.09 -5.72 3.60
C ASP A 92 -2.01 -5.03 4.63
N LEU A 93 -3.21 -5.60 4.84
CA LEU A 93 -4.28 -5.01 5.66
C LEU A 93 -4.51 -5.80 6.95
N ASP A 94 -3.43 -6.13 7.65
CA ASP A 94 -3.44 -7.02 8.82
C ASP A 94 -3.71 -6.33 10.17
N ALA A 95 -3.75 -5.00 10.22
CA ALA A 95 -3.89 -4.25 11.47
C ALA A 95 -5.12 -4.64 12.31
N GLY A 96 -6.18 -5.11 11.68
CA GLY A 96 -7.39 -5.57 12.36
C GLY A 96 -7.22 -6.83 13.23
N TRP A 97 -6.15 -7.60 13.01
CA TRP A 97 -5.82 -8.74 13.88
C TRP A 97 -5.47 -8.32 15.31
N TRP A 98 -4.92 -7.11 15.45
CA TRP A 98 -4.46 -6.58 16.73
C TRP A 98 -5.55 -5.89 17.52
N TYR A 99 -6.70 -5.61 16.91
CA TYR A 99 -7.84 -4.95 17.54
C TYR A 99 -9.11 -5.77 17.36
N PRO A 100 -9.62 -6.39 18.44
CA PRO A 100 -10.93 -7.05 18.40
C PRO A 100 -12.01 -6.08 17.90
N SER A 101 -12.70 -6.44 16.85
CA SER A 101 -13.74 -5.62 16.25
C SER A 101 -14.79 -6.49 15.57
N THR A 102 -16.06 -6.09 15.66
CA THR A 102 -17.15 -6.66 14.88
C THR A 102 -17.25 -6.09 13.47
N LEU A 103 -16.41 -5.10 13.14
CA LEU A 103 -16.42 -4.42 11.84
C LEU A 103 -15.55 -5.09 10.78
N LEU A 104 -14.67 -6.00 11.20
CA LEU A 104 -13.75 -6.70 10.30
C LEU A 104 -13.75 -8.19 10.58
N THR A 105 -13.72 -8.96 9.52
CA THR A 105 -13.57 -10.42 9.57
C THR A 105 -12.36 -10.83 8.73
N TYR A 106 -11.49 -11.67 9.30
CA TYR A 106 -10.30 -12.20 8.64
C TYR A 106 -10.45 -13.71 8.48
N VAL A 107 -10.51 -14.21 7.26
CA VAL A 107 -10.60 -15.65 6.96
C VAL A 107 -9.71 -15.96 5.76
N ASP A 108 -8.85 -16.95 5.88
CA ASP A 108 -7.98 -17.44 4.81
C ASP A 108 -7.22 -16.34 4.07
N GLY A 109 -6.62 -15.41 4.82
CA GLY A 109 -5.85 -14.29 4.26
C GLY A 109 -6.70 -13.21 3.59
N LYS A 110 -8.02 -13.23 3.77
CA LYS A 110 -8.95 -12.22 3.26
C LYS A 110 -9.54 -11.42 4.41
N VAL A 111 -9.65 -10.11 4.20
CA VAL A 111 -10.35 -9.21 5.10
C VAL A 111 -11.66 -8.76 4.46
N SER A 112 -12.73 -8.74 5.25
CA SER A 112 -14.06 -8.28 4.81
C SER A 112 -14.78 -7.53 5.92
N THR A 113 -15.79 -6.76 5.54
CA THR A 113 -16.80 -6.21 6.45
C THR A 113 -18.01 -7.13 6.51
N PRO A 114 -18.79 -7.11 7.60
CA PRO A 114 -20.05 -7.84 7.68
C PRO A 114 -21.03 -7.50 6.57
#